data_4f34b412955a30f404f45951f0081531
#
_entry.id   4f34b412955a30f404f45951f0081531
#
_cell.length_a   1.000
_cell.length_b   1.000
_cell.length_c   1.000
_cell.angle_alpha   90.00
_cell.angle_beta   90.00
_cell.angle_gamma   90.00
#
_symmetry.space_group_name_H-M   'P 1'
#
loop_
_entity.id
_entity.type
_entity.pdbx_description
1 polymer ?
#
loop_
_entity_poly.entity_id
_entity_poly.type
_entity_poly.pdbx_seq_one_letter_code
_entity_poly.pdbx_strand_id
1 'polypeptide(L)'
;MTEIPSIMLIGCGRSKLQEQSPARDLYTGSLFRARRSLAEEMGCRWFVISAKHGLLYPDRVIAPYDVTIDGLSVLDRAAWFPVVTSQLIDAIEDPGCFYDDRDLRRVTIEIHAGESYASRLVETLRAAGFTAFHPVANLGQGKQMEYYAVRRRQVGYSRIGAGRT
;
A
#
# COMPACT_ATOMS: atom_id res chain seq x y z
N MET A 1 -7.25 -9.87 18.12
CA MET A 1 -6.71 -8.50 17.87
C MET A 1 -6.26 -8.42 16.42
N THR A 2 -6.68 -7.42 15.70
CA THR A 2 -6.18 -7.20 14.34
C THR A 2 -4.76 -6.62 14.48
N GLU A 3 -3.77 -7.38 14.11
CA GLU A 3 -2.39 -6.92 14.15
C GLU A 3 -2.21 -5.77 13.16
N ILE A 4 -1.63 -4.65 13.61
CA ILE A 4 -1.38 -3.49 12.75
C ILE A 4 -0.12 -3.80 11.95
N PRO A 5 -0.19 -3.80 10.60
CA PRO A 5 1.01 -4.00 9.80
C PRO A 5 2.00 -2.85 10.00
N SER A 6 3.27 -3.13 9.84
CA SER A 6 4.30 -2.09 9.86
C SER A 6 4.10 -1.10 8.71
N ILE A 7 3.75 -1.63 7.54
CA ILE A 7 3.58 -0.84 6.31
C ILE A 7 2.38 -1.35 5.51
N MET A 8 1.60 -0.42 4.95
CA MET A 8 0.60 -0.72 3.92
C MET A 8 1.04 -0.17 2.56
N LEU A 9 1.02 -1.02 1.54
CA LEU A 9 1.20 -0.63 0.14
C LEU A 9 -0.16 -0.58 -0.56
N ILE A 10 -0.54 0.60 -1.04
CA ILE A 10 -1.84 0.85 -1.64
C ILE A 10 -1.69 1.02 -3.15
N GLY A 11 -2.35 0.18 -3.91
CA GLY A 11 -2.36 0.27 -5.38
C GLY A 11 -3.00 1.56 -5.87
N CYS A 12 -2.34 2.22 -6.82
CA CYS A 12 -2.89 3.38 -7.51
C CYS A 12 -4.24 3.05 -8.18
N GLY A 13 -5.11 4.05 -8.28
CA GLY A 13 -6.39 3.94 -8.97
C GLY A 13 -6.31 4.38 -10.43
N ARG A 14 -7.25 3.90 -11.26
CA ARG A 14 -7.41 4.36 -12.64
C ARG A 14 -7.90 5.80 -12.66
N SER A 15 -8.95 6.12 -11.88
CA SER A 15 -9.54 7.46 -11.81
C SER A 15 -8.65 8.41 -11.02
N LYS A 16 -8.36 9.58 -11.60
CA LYS A 16 -7.47 10.60 -11.04
C LYS A 16 -8.08 12.00 -11.21
N LEU A 17 -7.66 12.93 -10.36
CA LEU A 17 -7.86 14.35 -10.59
C LEU A 17 -7.21 14.80 -11.92
N GLN A 18 -7.67 15.91 -12.48
CA GLN A 18 -7.12 16.47 -13.74
C GLN A 18 -5.87 17.31 -13.50
N GLU A 19 -5.62 17.72 -12.26
CA GLU A 19 -4.50 18.57 -11.89
C GLU A 19 -3.49 17.81 -11.04
N GLN A 20 -2.24 18.30 -10.99
CA GLN A 20 -1.24 17.77 -10.10
C GLN A 20 -1.67 17.90 -8.63
N SER A 21 -1.43 16.88 -7.86
CA SER A 21 -1.87 16.79 -6.46
C SER A 21 -0.96 15.85 -5.68
N PRO A 22 -0.92 15.94 -4.36
CA PRO A 22 -0.29 14.90 -3.54
C PRO A 22 -0.85 13.52 -3.91
N ALA A 23 -0.01 12.50 -3.93
CA ALA A 23 -0.41 11.15 -4.33
C ALA A 23 -1.62 10.64 -3.54
N ARG A 24 -1.72 10.99 -2.25
CA ARG A 24 -2.88 10.65 -1.40
C ARG A 24 -4.22 11.17 -1.94
N ASP A 25 -4.21 12.29 -2.63
CA ASP A 25 -5.41 13.00 -3.09
C ASP A 25 -5.67 12.81 -4.59
N LEU A 26 -4.64 12.44 -5.36
CA LEU A 26 -4.73 12.31 -6.81
C LEU A 26 -5.73 11.24 -7.26
N TYR A 27 -5.78 10.10 -6.56
CA TYR A 27 -6.62 8.96 -6.97
C TYR A 27 -8.02 9.06 -6.38
N THR A 28 -9.03 9.12 -7.24
CA THR A 28 -10.42 9.40 -6.85
C THR A 28 -11.31 8.17 -6.74
N GLY A 29 -10.81 6.99 -7.09
CA GLY A 29 -11.57 5.73 -7.06
C GLY A 29 -11.98 5.31 -5.64
N SER A 30 -13.15 4.70 -5.51
CA SER A 30 -13.71 4.27 -4.20
C SER A 30 -12.82 3.27 -3.45
N LEU A 31 -12.23 2.31 -4.15
CA LEU A 31 -11.28 1.35 -3.54
C LEU A 31 -10.03 2.04 -3.01
N PHE A 32 -9.45 2.99 -3.77
CA PHE A 32 -8.29 3.72 -3.29
C PHE A 32 -8.61 4.50 -2.01
N ARG A 33 -9.75 5.21 -2.00
CA ARG A 33 -10.20 5.96 -0.82
C ARG A 33 -10.42 5.05 0.39
N ALA A 34 -11.04 3.89 0.20
CA ALA A 34 -11.28 2.92 1.28
C ALA A 34 -9.97 2.38 1.87
N ARG A 35 -8.99 2.06 1.03
CA ARG A 35 -7.65 1.59 1.41
C ARG A 35 -6.88 2.66 2.17
N ARG A 36 -6.86 3.88 1.64
CA ARG A 36 -6.27 5.05 2.30
C ARG A 36 -6.88 5.29 3.67
N SER A 37 -8.21 5.35 3.76
CA SER A 37 -8.89 5.56 5.04
C SER A 37 -8.53 4.50 6.07
N LEU A 38 -8.42 3.24 5.66
CA LEU A 38 -7.98 2.18 6.56
C LEU A 38 -6.55 2.42 7.05
N ALA A 39 -5.60 2.74 6.18
CA ALA A 39 -4.21 2.98 6.55
C ALA A 39 -4.07 4.16 7.52
N GLU A 40 -4.78 5.26 7.25
CA GLU A 40 -4.78 6.46 8.10
C GLU A 40 -5.43 6.18 9.46
N GLU A 41 -6.53 5.44 9.50
CA GLU A 41 -7.20 5.07 10.76
C GLU A 41 -6.39 4.07 11.59
N MET A 42 -5.66 3.15 10.95
CA MET A 42 -4.74 2.25 11.64
C MET A 42 -3.52 2.99 12.20
N GLY A 43 -3.17 4.14 11.63
CA GLY A 43 -1.98 4.88 12.00
C GLY A 43 -0.68 4.19 11.59
N CYS A 44 -0.74 3.26 10.64
CA CYS A 44 0.44 2.63 10.08
C CYS A 44 1.07 3.48 8.98
N ARG A 45 2.34 3.25 8.70
CA ARG A 45 3.01 3.86 7.55
C ARG A 45 2.45 3.27 6.26
N TRP A 46 2.25 4.12 5.26
CA TRP A 46 1.74 3.65 3.99
C TRP A 46 2.32 4.39 2.79
N PHE A 47 2.35 3.71 1.65
CA PHE A 47 2.82 4.23 0.38
C PHE A 47 1.83 3.87 -0.73
N VAL A 48 1.85 4.63 -1.80
CA VAL A 48 1.16 4.26 -3.04
C VAL A 48 2.13 3.50 -3.95
N ILE A 49 1.68 2.41 -4.55
CA ILE A 49 2.40 1.71 -5.61
C ILE A 49 1.80 2.05 -6.96
N SER A 50 2.63 2.56 -7.87
CA SER A 50 2.24 3.10 -9.17
C SER A 50 3.04 2.44 -10.30
N ALA A 51 2.37 2.07 -11.38
CA ALA A 51 3.04 1.53 -12.56
C ALA A 51 4.06 2.51 -13.17
N LYS A 52 3.78 3.81 -13.09
CA LYS A 52 4.65 4.85 -13.64
C LYS A 52 5.78 5.25 -12.70
N HIS A 53 5.51 5.35 -11.41
CA HIS A 53 6.42 5.98 -10.44
C HIS A 53 7.04 4.98 -9.45
N GLY A 54 6.63 3.71 -9.46
CA GLY A 54 7.04 2.76 -8.44
C GLY A 54 6.44 3.11 -7.07
N LEU A 55 7.25 3.23 -6.04
CA LEU A 55 6.84 3.60 -4.69
C LEU A 55 6.68 5.12 -4.57
N LEU A 56 5.53 5.57 -4.08
CA LEU A 56 5.23 6.98 -3.87
C LEU A 56 4.90 7.26 -2.40
N TYR A 57 5.55 8.26 -1.84
CA TYR A 57 5.12 8.85 -0.57
C TYR A 57 3.76 9.54 -0.75
N PRO A 58 2.85 9.44 0.24
CA PRO A 58 1.52 10.03 0.13
C PRO A 58 1.49 11.53 -0.19
N ASP A 59 2.47 12.26 0.33
CA ASP A 59 2.58 13.73 0.18
C ASP A 59 3.28 14.17 -1.11
N ARG A 60 3.87 13.24 -1.86
CA ARG A 60 4.55 13.59 -3.11
C ARG A 60 3.56 14.10 -4.13
N VAL A 61 3.77 15.34 -4.57
CA VAL A 61 2.96 15.95 -5.64
C VAL A 61 3.36 15.37 -6.99
N ILE A 62 2.39 14.83 -7.71
CA ILE A 62 2.55 14.25 -9.04
C ILE A 62 1.44 14.72 -9.98
N ALA A 63 1.75 14.82 -11.28
CA ALA A 63 0.78 15.08 -12.31
C ALA A 63 -0.06 13.81 -12.61
N PRO A 64 -1.31 13.94 -13.07
CA PRO A 64 -2.10 12.80 -13.54
C PRO A 64 -1.40 12.12 -14.72
N TYR A 65 -1.58 10.81 -14.84
CA TYR A 65 -0.98 9.96 -15.87
C TYR A 65 -1.91 8.81 -16.23
N ASP A 66 -1.68 8.20 -17.39
CA ASP A 66 -2.42 7.02 -17.85
C ASP A 66 -1.45 5.87 -18.17
N VAL A 67 -0.89 5.26 -17.12
CA VAL A 67 -0.02 4.08 -17.22
C VAL A 67 -0.52 3.03 -16.23
N THR A 68 -0.73 1.81 -16.72
CA THR A 68 -1.14 0.66 -15.90
C THR A 68 -0.03 -0.39 -15.91
N ILE A 69 0.03 -1.23 -14.86
CA ILE A 69 1.02 -2.31 -14.79
C ILE A 69 0.85 -3.32 -15.95
N ASP A 70 -0.40 -3.56 -16.36
CA ASP A 70 -0.72 -4.47 -17.48
C ASP A 70 -0.40 -3.86 -18.85
N GLY A 71 -0.28 -2.53 -18.93
CA GLY A 71 0.13 -1.80 -20.12
C GLY A 71 1.64 -1.67 -20.31
N LEU A 72 2.43 -2.07 -19.33
CA LEU A 72 3.89 -2.10 -19.44
C LEU A 72 4.36 -3.22 -20.36
N SER A 73 5.54 -3.04 -21.00
CA SER A 73 6.22 -4.13 -21.69
C SER A 73 6.53 -5.28 -20.73
N VAL A 74 6.75 -6.47 -21.24
CA VAL A 74 7.11 -7.64 -20.41
C VAL A 74 8.38 -7.36 -19.60
N LEU A 75 9.36 -6.70 -20.19
CA LEU A 75 10.63 -6.37 -19.53
C LEU A 75 10.44 -5.30 -18.45
N ASP A 76 9.72 -4.20 -18.77
CA ASP A 76 9.47 -3.13 -17.81
C ASP A 76 8.63 -3.63 -16.63
N ARG A 77 7.63 -4.45 -16.93
CA ARG A 77 6.82 -5.09 -15.88
C ARG A 77 7.65 -6.00 -14.99
N ALA A 78 8.55 -6.80 -15.56
CA ALA A 78 9.45 -7.66 -14.78
C ALA A 78 10.41 -6.85 -13.91
N ALA A 79 10.92 -5.72 -14.41
CA ALA A 79 11.82 -4.84 -13.69
C ALA A 79 11.11 -4.02 -12.60
N TRP A 80 9.82 -3.78 -12.73
CA TRP A 80 9.04 -2.95 -11.80
C TRP A 80 9.07 -3.51 -10.36
N PHE A 81 8.94 -4.81 -10.19
CA PHE A 81 8.86 -5.45 -8.86
C PHE A 81 10.15 -5.30 -8.03
N PRO A 82 11.35 -5.62 -8.56
CA PRO A 82 12.59 -5.38 -7.82
C PRO A 82 12.87 -3.89 -7.59
N VAL A 83 12.47 -3.01 -8.52
CA VAL A 83 12.62 -1.56 -8.35
C VAL A 83 11.78 -1.08 -7.17
N VAL A 84 10.51 -1.45 -7.08
CA VAL A 84 9.64 -1.07 -5.95
C VAL A 84 10.16 -1.65 -4.63
N THR A 85 10.67 -2.87 -4.65
CA THR A 85 11.27 -3.49 -3.46
C THR A 85 12.51 -2.72 -2.99
N SER A 86 13.39 -2.30 -3.90
CA SER A 86 14.56 -1.48 -3.56
C SER A 86 14.13 -0.12 -3.00
N GLN A 87 13.18 0.56 -3.64
CA GLN A 87 12.65 1.83 -3.15
C GLN A 87 12.03 1.70 -1.74
N LEU A 88 11.40 0.57 -1.44
CA LEU A 88 10.84 0.31 -0.12
C LEU A 88 11.94 0.10 0.93
N ILE A 89 13.00 -0.64 0.60
CA ILE A 89 14.17 -0.81 1.46
C ILE A 89 14.79 0.55 1.78
N ASP A 90 15.05 1.37 0.76
CA ASP A 90 15.59 2.73 0.93
C ASP A 90 14.69 3.58 1.84
N ALA A 91 13.35 3.46 1.68
CA ALA A 91 12.39 4.18 2.53
C ALA A 91 12.35 3.71 3.99
N ILE A 92 12.68 2.45 4.26
CA ILE A 92 12.76 1.88 5.61
C ILE A 92 14.09 2.28 6.28
N GLU A 93 15.17 2.29 5.51
CA GLU A 93 16.52 2.64 5.98
C GLU A 93 16.72 4.16 6.16
N ASP A 94 15.80 5.00 5.68
CA ASP A 94 15.85 6.44 5.87
C ASP A 94 15.92 6.77 7.38
N PRO A 95 16.93 7.54 7.84
CA PRO A 95 17.11 7.92 9.26
C PRO A 95 15.90 8.64 9.88
N GLY A 96 15.03 9.24 9.06
CA GLY A 96 13.73 9.79 9.47
C GLY A 96 12.65 8.74 9.71
N CYS A 97 12.92 7.48 9.41
CA CYS A 97 12.04 6.36 9.63
C CYS A 97 12.25 5.78 11.03
N PHE A 98 11.21 5.76 11.84
CA PHE A 98 11.24 5.29 13.24
C PHE A 98 11.39 3.77 13.42
N TYR A 99 11.78 3.02 12.40
CA TYR A 99 12.08 1.60 12.55
C TYR A 99 13.55 1.42 12.94
N ASP A 100 13.79 1.26 14.23
CA ASP A 100 15.10 0.86 14.81
C ASP A 100 15.40 -0.64 14.59
N ASP A 101 14.54 -1.33 13.85
CA ASP A 101 14.66 -2.77 13.66
C ASP A 101 15.23 -3.08 12.26
N ARG A 102 16.54 -3.34 12.22
CA ARG A 102 17.26 -3.76 11.00
C ARG A 102 16.91 -5.20 10.57
N ASP A 103 16.04 -5.89 11.29
CA ASP A 103 15.55 -7.21 10.87
C ASP A 103 14.30 -7.07 10.01
N LEU A 104 14.49 -7.06 8.68
CA LEU A 104 13.39 -6.96 7.70
C LEU A 104 12.30 -8.01 7.90
N ARG A 105 12.60 -9.15 8.53
CA ARG A 105 11.62 -10.21 8.82
C ARG A 105 10.56 -9.79 9.83
N ARG A 106 10.85 -8.79 10.65
CA ARG A 106 9.89 -8.21 11.61
C ARG A 106 9.01 -7.14 10.99
N VAL A 107 9.38 -6.63 9.82
CA VAL A 107 8.57 -5.67 9.08
C VAL A 107 7.44 -6.42 8.38
N THR A 108 6.22 -6.19 8.82
CA THR A 108 5.02 -6.75 8.20
C THR A 108 4.47 -5.79 7.16
N ILE A 109 4.23 -6.27 5.95
CA ILE A 109 3.76 -5.48 4.81
C ILE A 109 2.44 -6.05 4.33
N GLU A 110 1.40 -5.24 4.34
CA GLU A 110 0.15 -5.57 3.67
C GLU A 110 0.06 -4.85 2.32
N ILE A 111 -0.28 -5.61 1.28
CA ILE A 111 -0.44 -5.09 -0.07
C ILE A 111 -1.93 -5.04 -0.40
N HIS A 112 -2.46 -3.85 -0.59
CA HIS A 112 -3.84 -3.55 -0.94
C HIS A 112 -3.91 -3.02 -2.37
N ALA A 113 -3.82 -3.91 -3.34
CA ALA A 113 -3.77 -3.59 -4.76
C ALA A 113 -4.52 -4.63 -5.59
N GLY A 114 -4.62 -4.42 -6.89
CA GLY A 114 -5.08 -5.44 -7.83
C GLY A 114 -4.08 -6.60 -7.96
N GLU A 115 -4.56 -7.76 -8.38
CA GLU A 115 -3.75 -8.99 -8.51
C GLU A 115 -2.50 -8.79 -9.38
N SER A 116 -2.60 -8.00 -10.45
CA SER A 116 -1.48 -7.70 -11.35
C SER A 116 -0.28 -7.04 -10.64
N TYR A 117 -0.51 -6.35 -9.54
CA TYR A 117 0.53 -5.80 -8.66
C TYR A 117 0.88 -6.75 -7.53
N ALA A 118 -0.15 -7.24 -6.83
CA ALA A 118 0.02 -7.81 -5.50
C ALA A 118 0.66 -9.19 -5.50
N SER A 119 0.22 -10.12 -6.36
CA SER A 119 0.68 -11.51 -6.32
C SER A 119 2.20 -11.62 -6.44
N ARG A 120 2.78 -11.04 -7.49
CA ARG A 120 4.22 -11.09 -7.71
C ARG A 120 5.01 -10.19 -6.73
N LEU A 121 4.43 -9.08 -6.29
CA LEU A 121 5.08 -8.20 -5.31
C LEU A 121 5.22 -8.89 -3.94
N VAL A 122 4.20 -9.64 -3.50
CA VAL A 122 4.30 -10.49 -2.29
C VAL A 122 5.48 -11.44 -2.36
N GLU A 123 5.63 -12.15 -3.49
CA GLU A 123 6.74 -13.08 -3.69
C GLU A 123 8.10 -12.37 -3.66
N THR A 124 8.21 -11.23 -4.35
CA THR A 124 9.45 -10.44 -4.44
C THR A 124 9.84 -9.88 -3.07
N LEU A 125 8.89 -9.38 -2.30
CA LEU A 125 9.13 -8.87 -0.94
C LEU A 125 9.52 -9.99 0.03
N ARG A 126 8.89 -11.14 -0.05
CA ARG A 126 9.26 -12.32 0.76
C ARG A 126 10.67 -12.80 0.43
N ALA A 127 11.04 -12.82 -0.84
CA ALA A 127 12.39 -13.16 -1.27
C ALA A 127 13.45 -12.16 -0.76
N ALA A 128 13.07 -10.90 -0.56
CA ALA A 128 13.90 -9.87 0.05
C ALA A 128 13.95 -9.93 1.59
N GLY A 129 13.20 -10.83 2.23
CA GLY A 129 13.23 -11.07 3.67
C GLY A 129 12.06 -10.48 4.47
N PHE A 130 11.10 -9.80 3.81
CA PHE A 130 9.93 -9.24 4.48
C PHE A 130 8.85 -10.29 4.78
N THR A 131 8.03 -10.01 5.78
CA THR A 131 6.75 -10.70 5.98
C THR A 131 5.66 -9.95 5.21
N ALA A 132 5.24 -10.47 4.07
CA ALA A 132 4.32 -9.79 3.16
C ALA A 132 3.03 -10.58 2.92
N PHE A 133 1.90 -9.87 2.85
CA PHE A 133 0.55 -10.42 2.66
C PHE A 133 -0.25 -9.61 1.63
N HIS A 134 -1.20 -10.30 0.98
CA HIS A 134 -2.25 -9.69 0.18
C HIS A 134 -3.62 -10.05 0.78
N PRO A 135 -4.13 -9.25 1.75
CA PRO A 135 -5.32 -9.62 2.53
C PRO A 135 -6.61 -9.70 1.72
N VAL A 136 -6.65 -9.05 0.56
CA VAL A 136 -7.83 -8.99 -0.31
C VAL A 136 -7.65 -9.81 -1.60
N ALA A 137 -6.72 -10.78 -1.58
CA ALA A 137 -6.49 -11.69 -2.71
C ALA A 137 -7.79 -12.39 -3.11
N ASN A 138 -8.01 -12.49 -4.42
CA ASN A 138 -9.18 -13.14 -5.02
C ASN A 138 -10.54 -12.55 -4.64
N LEU A 139 -10.58 -11.38 -4.00
CA LEU A 139 -11.84 -10.70 -3.69
C LEU A 139 -12.23 -9.73 -4.82
N GLY A 140 -13.46 -9.88 -5.30
CA GLY A 140 -14.07 -8.88 -6.18
C GLY A 140 -14.26 -7.52 -5.46
N GLN A 141 -14.46 -6.45 -6.24
CA GLN A 141 -14.52 -5.09 -5.72
C GLN A 141 -15.50 -4.89 -4.57
N GLY A 142 -16.71 -5.45 -4.66
CA GLY A 142 -17.72 -5.35 -3.59
C GLY A 142 -17.25 -5.99 -2.29
N LYS A 143 -16.64 -7.17 -2.35
CA LYS A 143 -16.07 -7.86 -1.18
C LYS A 143 -14.87 -7.14 -0.59
N GLN A 144 -14.05 -6.50 -1.41
CA GLN A 144 -12.98 -5.65 -0.91
C GLN A 144 -13.54 -4.44 -0.14
N MET A 145 -14.59 -3.79 -0.66
CA MET A 145 -15.24 -2.67 0.04
C MET A 145 -15.81 -3.10 1.40
N GLU A 146 -16.46 -4.27 1.45
CA GLU A 146 -16.94 -4.87 2.70
C GLU A 146 -15.80 -5.13 3.68
N TYR A 147 -14.69 -5.74 3.22
CA TYR A 147 -13.49 -5.98 4.02
C TYR A 147 -12.95 -4.70 4.67
N TYR A 148 -12.80 -3.62 3.89
CA TYR A 148 -12.32 -2.34 4.41
C TYR A 148 -13.29 -1.74 5.42
N ALA A 149 -14.59 -1.79 5.17
CA ALA A 149 -15.60 -1.28 6.09
C ALA A 149 -15.60 -2.03 7.44
N VAL A 150 -15.47 -3.36 7.41
CA VAL A 150 -15.39 -4.20 8.62
C VAL A 150 -14.13 -3.90 9.40
N ARG A 151 -12.97 -3.89 8.74
CA ARG A 151 -11.68 -3.69 9.39
C ARG A 151 -11.55 -2.31 10.04
N ARG A 152 -12.06 -1.26 9.39
CA ARG A 152 -12.10 0.10 9.95
C ARG A 152 -12.93 0.17 11.24
N ARG A 153 -14.10 -0.50 11.28
CA ARG A 153 -14.90 -0.59 12.50
C ARG A 153 -14.12 -1.25 13.65
N GLN A 154 -13.39 -2.32 13.38
CA GLN A 154 -12.57 -3.00 14.39
C GLN A 154 -11.47 -2.09 14.96
N VAL A 155 -10.81 -1.29 14.11
CA VAL A 155 -9.82 -0.29 14.55
C VAL A 155 -10.47 0.77 15.47
N GLY A 156 -11.64 1.26 15.12
CA GLY A 156 -12.39 2.22 15.94
C GLY A 156 -12.72 1.68 17.34
N TYR A 157 -13.17 0.44 17.46
CA TYR A 157 -13.47 -0.21 18.75
C TYR A 157 -12.21 -0.40 19.61
N SER A 158 -11.08 -0.76 19.02
CA SER A 158 -9.82 -0.97 19.77
C SER A 158 -9.32 0.35 20.40
N ARG A 159 -9.52 1.48 19.74
CA ARG A 159 -9.14 2.81 20.28
C ARG A 159 -10.03 3.27 21.43
N ILE A 160 -11.32 2.97 21.40
CA ILE A 160 -12.27 3.32 22.47
C ILE A 160 -12.00 2.48 23.72
N GLY A 161 -11.63 1.21 23.58
CA GLY A 161 -11.29 0.32 24.69
C GLY A 161 -9.99 0.69 25.41
N ALA A 162 -8.99 1.22 24.70
CA ALA A 162 -7.70 1.60 25.26
C ALA A 162 -7.73 2.94 26.06
N GLY A 163 -8.78 3.73 25.93
CA GLY A 163 -8.95 5.00 26.64
C GLY A 163 -9.67 4.92 27.98
N ARG A 164 -9.92 3.74 28.54
CA ARG A 164 -10.62 3.50 29.81
C ARG A 164 -9.78 2.73 30.83
N THR A 165 -8.52 3.10 31.01
CA THR A 165 -7.73 2.63 32.17
C THR A 165 -7.20 3.83 32.93
#